data_9bb9f1443bb74b8f4af85b406fb8d3ca
#
_entry.id   9bb9f1443bb74b8f4af85b406fb8d3ca
#
_cell.length_a   1.000
_cell.length_b   1.000
_cell.length_c   1.000
_cell.angle_alpha   90.00
_cell.angle_beta   90.00
_cell.angle_gamma   90.00
#
_symmetry.space_group_name_H-M   'P 1'
#
loop_
_entity.id
_entity.type
_entity.pdbx_description
1 polymer ?
#
loop_
_entity_poly.entity_id
_entity_poly.type
_entity_poly.pdbx_seq_one_letter_code
_entity_poly.pdbx_strand_id
1 'polypeptide(L)'
;IASSHPDAVLAHSLGAEDMVLLDLIAAANLPITAFSLDTGRLPAETYTLLDALKTHYPTHPVQVFFPDAAQVEALVANEGMNGFYRSVEARKACCGVRKMQPLKRALAGRSAWITGLRREQSPTRQTVSDQEWDADNGLVKYNPLIEWSEAEVWLYLRDHAVPYNALHDQHFPSIGC
;
A
#
# COMPACT_ATOMS: atom_id res chain seq x y z
N ILE A 1 -4.87 13.18 -12.23
CA ILE A 1 -3.60 12.48 -12.01
C ILE A 1 -3.16 11.83 -13.33
N ALA A 2 -3.91 10.86 -13.87
CA ALA A 2 -3.50 10.08 -15.05
C ALA A 2 -3.13 10.94 -16.28
N SER A 3 -3.82 12.07 -16.51
CA SER A 3 -3.51 12.96 -17.62
C SER A 3 -2.19 13.73 -17.46
N SER A 4 -1.83 14.08 -16.22
CA SER A 4 -0.58 14.83 -15.92
C SER A 4 0.60 13.91 -15.65
N HIS A 5 0.34 12.68 -15.20
CA HIS A 5 1.31 11.66 -14.82
C HIS A 5 0.90 10.31 -15.42
N PRO A 6 1.17 10.07 -16.70
CA PRO A 6 0.77 8.82 -17.37
C PRO A 6 1.50 7.59 -16.85
N ASP A 7 2.57 7.78 -16.10
CA ASP A 7 3.36 6.76 -15.42
C ASP A 7 3.07 6.67 -13.91
N ALA A 8 2.01 7.35 -13.43
CA ALA A 8 1.60 7.29 -12.04
C ALA A 8 1.28 5.84 -11.61
N VAL A 9 1.53 5.53 -10.34
CA VAL A 9 1.35 4.19 -9.78
C VAL A 9 0.63 4.26 -8.44
N LEU A 10 -0.30 3.33 -8.19
CA LEU A 10 -0.95 3.15 -6.90
C LEU A 10 -0.10 2.25 -6.00
N ALA A 11 0.34 2.77 -4.85
CA ALA A 11 0.92 1.95 -3.79
C ALA A 11 -0.21 1.29 -2.99
N HIS A 12 -0.36 -0.02 -3.12
CA HIS A 12 -1.49 -0.79 -2.62
C HIS A 12 -1.06 -1.66 -1.43
N SER A 13 -1.49 -1.31 -0.23
CA SER A 13 -1.20 -2.08 0.99
C SER A 13 -2.20 -3.20 1.26
N LEU A 14 -3.24 -3.34 0.42
CA LEU A 14 -4.40 -4.23 0.60
C LEU A 14 -5.30 -3.83 1.78
N GLY A 15 -5.17 -2.59 2.26
CA GLY A 15 -6.09 -1.95 3.18
C GLY A 15 -7.35 -1.46 2.48
N ALA A 16 -8.38 -1.14 3.26
CA ALA A 16 -9.71 -0.74 2.77
C ALA A 16 -9.65 0.46 1.80
N GLU A 17 -8.86 1.47 2.13
CA GLU A 17 -8.70 2.67 1.31
C GLU A 17 -8.07 2.37 -0.06
N ASP A 18 -7.06 1.50 -0.06
CA ASP A 18 -6.38 1.14 -1.31
C ASP A 18 -7.29 0.31 -2.22
N MET A 19 -8.20 -0.48 -1.63
CA MET A 19 -9.24 -1.21 -2.39
C MET A 19 -10.21 -0.24 -3.06
N VAL A 20 -10.65 0.83 -2.38
CA VAL A 20 -11.45 1.90 -2.99
C VAL A 20 -10.73 2.52 -4.18
N LEU A 21 -9.44 2.86 -4.01
CA LEU A 21 -8.65 3.47 -5.08
C LEU A 21 -8.46 2.55 -6.29
N LEU A 22 -8.21 1.27 -6.05
CA LEU A 22 -8.07 0.28 -7.12
C LEU A 22 -9.39 0.13 -7.91
N ASP A 23 -10.51 0.08 -7.20
CA ASP A 23 -11.84 -0.01 -7.82
C ASP A 23 -12.15 1.23 -8.66
N LEU A 24 -11.91 2.43 -8.14
CA LEU A 24 -12.09 3.68 -8.87
C LEU A 24 -11.23 3.75 -10.14
N ILE A 25 -9.97 3.28 -10.06
CA ILE A 25 -9.05 3.21 -11.19
C ILE A 25 -9.58 2.24 -12.24
N ALA A 26 -10.05 1.06 -11.81
CA ALA A 26 -10.58 0.04 -12.70
C ALA A 26 -11.91 0.45 -13.34
N ALA A 27 -12.85 0.99 -12.55
CA ALA A 27 -14.15 1.46 -13.03
C ALA A 27 -14.02 2.60 -14.06
N ALA A 28 -13.07 3.50 -13.85
CA ALA A 28 -12.78 4.58 -14.79
C ALA A 28 -11.81 4.17 -15.93
N ASN A 29 -11.37 2.90 -15.95
CA ASN A 29 -10.39 2.36 -16.90
C ASN A 29 -9.15 3.26 -17.08
N LEU A 30 -8.61 3.74 -15.96
CA LEU A 30 -7.44 4.64 -15.99
C LEU A 30 -6.15 3.83 -16.22
N PRO A 31 -5.15 4.37 -16.96
CA PRO A 31 -3.88 3.70 -17.20
C PRO A 31 -2.93 3.80 -16.00
N ILE A 32 -3.45 3.61 -14.80
CA ILE A 32 -2.68 3.63 -13.56
C ILE A 32 -2.44 2.19 -13.12
N THR A 33 -1.17 1.80 -12.99
CA THR A 33 -0.80 0.48 -12.49
C THR A 33 -0.77 0.47 -10.97
N ALA A 34 -1.02 -0.69 -10.34
CA ALA A 34 -0.94 -0.85 -8.90
C ALA A 34 0.21 -1.79 -8.52
N PHE A 35 0.84 -1.54 -7.38
CA PHE A 35 1.81 -2.45 -6.80
C PHE A 35 1.58 -2.65 -5.31
N SER A 36 1.96 -3.82 -4.80
CA SER A 36 2.00 -4.14 -3.38
C SER A 36 3.39 -4.61 -2.97
N LEU A 37 3.71 -4.47 -1.70
CA LEU A 37 4.97 -4.92 -1.12
C LEU A 37 4.72 -6.15 -0.26
N ASP A 38 5.19 -7.31 -0.71
CA ASP A 38 5.24 -8.48 0.16
C ASP A 38 6.51 -8.45 1.00
N THR A 39 6.37 -8.14 2.26
CA THR A 39 7.47 -8.09 3.23
C THR A 39 7.97 -9.47 3.66
N GLY A 40 7.29 -10.55 3.24
CA GLY A 40 7.48 -11.91 3.73
C GLY A 40 6.93 -12.12 5.15
N ARG A 41 6.05 -11.20 5.62
CA ARG A 41 5.42 -11.24 6.95
C ARG A 41 3.95 -10.77 6.91
N LEU A 42 3.32 -10.90 5.77
CA LEU A 42 1.91 -10.56 5.63
C LEU A 42 1.03 -11.70 6.18
N PRO A 43 -0.17 -11.38 6.69
CA PRO A 43 -1.18 -12.37 7.07
C PRO A 43 -1.64 -13.21 5.87
N ALA A 44 -2.11 -14.44 6.13
CA ALA A 44 -2.63 -15.34 5.10
C ALA A 44 -3.83 -14.74 4.33
N GLU A 45 -4.67 -14.00 5.03
CA GLU A 45 -5.83 -13.30 4.47
C GLU A 45 -5.44 -12.27 3.41
N THR A 46 -4.27 -11.66 3.57
CA THR A 46 -3.71 -10.72 2.59
C THR A 46 -3.34 -11.43 1.27
N TYR A 47 -2.76 -12.62 1.35
CA TYR A 47 -2.47 -13.43 0.15
C TYR A 47 -3.75 -13.91 -0.52
N THR A 48 -4.75 -14.31 0.26
CA THR A 48 -6.06 -14.69 -0.27
C THR A 48 -6.71 -13.53 -1.02
N LEU A 49 -6.64 -12.31 -0.48
CA LEU A 49 -7.14 -11.12 -1.18
C LEU A 49 -6.36 -10.86 -2.47
N LEU A 50 -5.02 -10.92 -2.45
CA LEU A 50 -4.21 -10.74 -3.66
C LEU A 50 -4.60 -11.70 -4.78
N ASP A 51 -4.88 -12.95 -4.48
CA ASP A 51 -5.34 -13.92 -5.47
C ASP A 51 -6.75 -13.61 -5.98
N ALA A 52 -7.66 -13.16 -5.10
CA ALA A 52 -8.99 -12.73 -5.50
C ALA A 52 -8.96 -11.52 -6.46
N LEU A 53 -8.04 -10.57 -6.25
CA LEU A 53 -7.92 -9.38 -7.10
C LEU A 53 -7.60 -9.71 -8.57
N LYS A 54 -6.84 -10.77 -8.83
CA LYS A 54 -6.54 -11.21 -10.21
C LYS A 54 -7.80 -11.56 -11.01
N THR A 55 -8.79 -12.13 -10.32
CA THR A 55 -10.07 -12.49 -10.94
C THR A 55 -11.02 -11.30 -10.99
N HIS A 56 -11.02 -10.48 -9.95
CA HIS A 56 -11.93 -9.34 -9.84
C HIS A 56 -11.53 -8.18 -10.76
N TYR A 57 -10.21 -7.89 -10.86
CA TYR A 57 -9.65 -6.82 -11.70
C TYR A 57 -8.65 -7.36 -12.74
N PRO A 58 -9.08 -8.15 -13.73
CA PRO A 58 -8.18 -8.80 -14.68
C PRO A 58 -7.38 -7.82 -15.54
N THR A 59 -7.91 -6.61 -15.76
CA THR A 59 -7.25 -5.55 -16.54
C THR A 59 -6.36 -4.63 -15.70
N HIS A 60 -6.47 -4.69 -14.37
CA HIS A 60 -5.71 -3.87 -13.43
C HIS A 60 -5.02 -4.75 -12.37
N PRO A 61 -4.08 -5.63 -12.78
CA PRO A 61 -3.38 -6.52 -11.85
C PRO A 61 -2.50 -5.73 -10.89
N VAL A 62 -2.44 -6.18 -9.64
CA VAL A 62 -1.52 -5.65 -8.64
C VAL A 62 -0.17 -6.36 -8.77
N GLN A 63 0.89 -5.63 -9.12
CA GLN A 63 2.25 -6.14 -9.17
C GLN A 63 2.81 -6.28 -7.75
N VAL A 64 3.40 -7.44 -7.42
CA VAL A 64 3.99 -7.66 -6.09
C VAL A 64 5.50 -7.50 -6.14
N PHE A 65 6.03 -6.66 -5.25
CA PHE A 65 7.47 -6.48 -5.05
C PHE A 65 7.92 -7.15 -3.75
N PHE A 66 8.97 -7.94 -3.84
CA PHE A 66 9.58 -8.65 -2.70
C PHE A 66 10.87 -7.96 -2.26
N PRO A 67 11.28 -8.07 -0.99
CA PRO A 67 12.61 -7.65 -0.56
C PRO A 67 13.70 -8.51 -1.22
N ASP A 68 14.90 -7.97 -1.29
CA ASP A 68 16.07 -8.72 -1.76
C ASP A 68 16.39 -9.88 -0.81
N ALA A 69 16.52 -11.10 -1.36
CA ALA A 69 16.69 -12.30 -0.56
C ALA A 69 17.97 -12.25 0.29
N ALA A 70 19.10 -11.84 -0.29
CA ALA A 70 20.38 -11.80 0.42
C ALA A 70 20.36 -10.80 1.60
N GLN A 71 19.63 -9.69 1.43
CA GLN A 71 19.48 -8.71 2.51
C GLN A 71 18.57 -9.20 3.63
N VAL A 72 17.52 -9.95 3.28
CA VAL A 72 16.64 -10.58 4.27
C VAL A 72 17.41 -11.66 5.05
N GLU A 73 18.18 -12.48 4.36
CA GLU A 73 19.03 -13.49 4.99
C GLU A 73 20.05 -12.87 5.96
N ALA A 74 20.74 -11.81 5.54
CA ALA A 74 21.67 -11.08 6.40
C ALA A 74 20.96 -10.44 7.62
N LEU A 75 19.79 -9.83 7.42
CA LEU A 75 18.99 -9.26 8.51
C LEU A 75 18.61 -10.36 9.53
N VAL A 76 18.14 -11.51 9.04
CA VAL A 76 17.73 -12.63 9.90
C VAL A 76 18.92 -13.26 10.62
N ALA A 77 20.05 -13.41 9.96
CA ALA A 77 21.27 -13.92 10.58
C ALA A 77 21.75 -13.03 11.74
N ASN A 78 21.68 -11.71 11.58
CA ASN A 78 22.14 -10.76 12.58
C ASN A 78 21.10 -10.52 13.70
N GLU A 79 19.81 -10.41 13.34
CA GLU A 79 18.75 -9.97 14.25
C GLU A 79 17.84 -11.10 14.71
N GLY A 80 17.86 -12.24 14.02
CA GLY A 80 16.88 -13.32 14.19
C GLY A 80 15.54 -13.01 13.51
N MET A 81 14.68 -14.01 13.39
CA MET A 81 13.38 -13.91 12.70
C MET A 81 12.47 -12.83 13.28
N ASN A 82 12.52 -12.59 14.57
CA ASN A 82 11.67 -11.65 15.30
C ASN A 82 12.46 -10.49 15.94
N GLY A 83 13.65 -10.20 15.42
CA GLY A 83 14.54 -9.16 15.96
C GLY A 83 13.91 -7.77 16.04
N PHE A 84 12.99 -7.45 15.13
CA PHE A 84 12.29 -6.16 15.08
C PHE A 84 11.41 -5.85 16.31
N TYR A 85 11.15 -6.81 17.18
CA TYR A 85 10.48 -6.57 18.46
C TYR A 85 11.41 -6.02 19.55
N ARG A 86 12.74 -6.12 19.38
CA ARG A 86 13.71 -5.80 20.43
C ARG A 86 13.89 -4.31 20.65
N SER A 87 13.85 -3.51 19.59
CA SER A 87 14.03 -2.06 19.68
C SER A 87 13.42 -1.33 18.48
N VAL A 88 13.32 -0.02 18.59
CA VAL A 88 12.90 0.87 17.50
C VAL A 88 13.91 0.80 16.33
N GLU A 89 15.19 0.74 16.64
CA GLU A 89 16.28 0.65 15.65
C GLU A 89 16.18 -0.66 14.86
N ALA A 90 15.98 -1.79 15.55
CA ALA A 90 15.79 -3.09 14.91
C ALA A 90 14.53 -3.11 14.03
N ARG A 91 13.45 -2.45 14.46
CA ARG A 91 12.24 -2.27 13.64
C ARG A 91 12.52 -1.43 12.40
N LYS A 92 13.23 -0.31 12.54
CA LYS A 92 13.61 0.54 11.40
C LYS A 92 14.50 -0.22 10.41
N ALA A 93 15.48 -1.01 10.89
CA ALA A 93 16.31 -1.85 10.04
C ALA A 93 15.50 -2.89 9.26
N CYS A 94 14.57 -3.58 9.93
CA CYS A 94 13.65 -4.52 9.31
C CYS A 94 12.78 -3.83 8.23
N CYS A 95 12.16 -2.69 8.55
CA CYS A 95 11.37 -1.91 7.58
C CYS A 95 12.25 -1.41 6.41
N GLY A 96 13.50 -1.02 6.67
CA GLY A 96 14.47 -0.63 5.65
C GLY A 96 14.63 -1.69 4.59
N VAL A 97 14.92 -2.91 5.01
CA VAL A 97 15.15 -4.06 4.11
C VAL A 97 13.84 -4.54 3.47
N ARG A 98 12.79 -4.76 4.28
CA ARG A 98 11.59 -5.46 3.82
C ARG A 98 10.57 -4.56 3.13
N LYS A 99 10.62 -3.24 3.36
CA LYS A 99 9.62 -2.29 2.85
C LYS A 99 10.24 -1.15 2.04
N MET A 100 11.20 -0.41 2.61
CA MET A 100 11.69 0.81 1.97
C MET A 100 12.49 0.54 0.69
N GLN A 101 13.28 -0.53 0.65
CA GLN A 101 14.04 -0.88 -0.56
C GLN A 101 13.14 -1.40 -1.70
N PRO A 102 12.20 -2.33 -1.47
CA PRO A 102 11.21 -2.67 -2.49
C PRO A 102 10.38 -1.48 -2.96
N LEU A 103 10.00 -0.57 -2.04
CA LEU A 103 9.29 0.67 -2.40
C LEU A 103 10.08 1.52 -3.38
N LYS A 104 11.35 1.77 -3.10
CA LYS A 104 12.23 2.54 -4.00
C LYS A 104 12.31 1.91 -5.40
N ARG A 105 12.35 0.58 -5.49
CA ARG A 105 12.34 -0.12 -6.78
C ARG A 105 11.00 0.04 -7.51
N ALA A 106 9.88 -0.03 -6.79
CA ALA A 106 8.55 0.12 -7.37
C ALA A 106 8.32 1.56 -7.89
N LEU A 107 8.90 2.55 -7.23
CA LEU A 107 8.77 3.97 -7.59
C LEU A 107 9.84 4.45 -8.59
N ALA A 108 10.85 3.63 -8.89
CA ALA A 108 11.93 4.03 -9.78
C ALA A 108 11.42 4.41 -11.17
N GLY A 109 11.79 5.61 -11.65
CA GLY A 109 11.37 6.13 -12.95
C GLY A 109 9.93 6.60 -13.04
N ARG A 110 9.20 6.70 -11.92
CA ARG A 110 7.83 7.22 -11.88
C ARG A 110 7.85 8.74 -11.61
N SER A 111 6.86 9.45 -12.13
CA SER A 111 6.68 10.89 -11.87
C SER A 111 5.72 11.16 -10.72
N ALA A 112 4.85 10.22 -10.41
CA ALA A 112 3.90 10.34 -9.31
C ALA A 112 3.51 8.96 -8.72
N TRP A 113 3.05 8.97 -7.49
CA TRP A 113 2.42 7.84 -6.84
C TRP A 113 1.18 8.23 -6.06
N ILE A 114 0.30 7.27 -5.85
CA ILE A 114 -0.99 7.45 -5.20
C ILE A 114 -1.03 6.57 -3.95
N THR A 115 -1.58 7.10 -2.87
CA THR A 115 -1.75 6.36 -1.61
C THR A 115 -3.16 6.53 -1.06
N GLY A 116 -3.61 5.54 -0.28
CA GLY A 116 -4.89 5.56 0.44
C GLY A 116 -4.84 6.30 1.77
N LEU A 117 -4.00 7.33 1.90
CA LEU A 117 -3.92 8.13 3.13
C LEU A 117 -5.22 8.90 3.37
N ARG A 118 -5.71 8.85 4.61
CA ARG A 118 -6.81 9.69 5.11
C ARG A 118 -6.35 10.50 6.33
N ARG A 119 -6.88 11.70 6.47
CA ARG A 119 -6.54 12.61 7.59
C ARG A 119 -6.96 12.01 8.93
N GLU A 120 -8.11 11.34 8.98
CA GLU A 120 -8.62 10.70 10.19
C GLU A 120 -7.76 9.55 10.75
N GLN A 121 -6.91 8.93 9.95
CA GLN A 121 -6.14 7.75 10.38
C GLN A 121 -5.11 8.06 11.48
N SER A 122 -4.69 9.32 11.64
CA SER A 122 -3.73 9.71 12.66
C SER A 122 -3.72 11.21 12.90
N PRO A 123 -3.57 11.68 14.16
CA PRO A 123 -3.37 13.09 14.47
C PRO A 123 -2.18 13.72 13.74
N THR A 124 -1.16 12.94 13.41
CA THR A 124 0.02 13.42 12.69
C THR A 124 -0.24 13.71 11.21
N ARG A 125 -1.42 13.33 10.69
CA ARG A 125 -1.81 13.52 9.28
C ARG A 125 -2.70 14.73 9.02
N GLN A 126 -2.95 15.55 10.04
CA GLN A 126 -3.85 16.72 9.95
C GLN A 126 -3.38 17.76 8.92
N THR A 127 -2.08 17.86 8.67
CA THR A 127 -1.49 18.82 7.72
C THR A 127 -1.15 18.22 6.35
N VAL A 128 -1.44 16.93 6.15
CA VAL A 128 -1.18 16.26 4.87
C VAL A 128 -2.14 16.78 3.81
N SER A 129 -1.61 17.14 2.64
CA SER A 129 -2.38 17.61 1.49
C SER A 129 -2.82 16.45 0.59
N ASP A 130 -3.81 16.72 -0.27
CA ASP A 130 -4.23 15.82 -1.34
C ASP A 130 -3.13 15.60 -2.39
N GLN A 131 -2.23 16.59 -2.52
CA GLN A 131 -1.03 16.54 -3.35
C GLN A 131 0.15 17.14 -2.59
N GLU A 132 1.28 16.43 -2.60
CA GLU A 132 2.53 16.88 -1.96
C GLU A 132 3.76 16.40 -2.73
N TRP A 133 4.89 17.10 -2.55
CA TRP A 133 6.18 16.63 -3.05
C TRP A 133 6.81 15.67 -2.05
N ASP A 134 7.04 14.45 -2.49
CA ASP A 134 7.74 13.43 -1.69
C ASP A 134 9.24 13.57 -1.96
N ALA A 135 9.92 14.30 -1.07
CA ALA A 135 11.36 14.58 -1.18
C ALA A 135 12.22 13.31 -1.02
N ASP A 136 11.75 12.31 -0.26
CA ASP A 136 12.49 11.07 -0.02
C ASP A 136 12.55 10.19 -1.27
N ASN A 137 11.52 10.24 -2.10
CA ASN A 137 11.42 9.46 -3.33
C ASN A 137 11.56 10.31 -4.60
N GLY A 138 11.53 11.65 -4.49
CA GLY A 138 11.76 12.57 -5.61
C GLY A 138 10.63 12.61 -6.63
N LEU A 139 9.37 12.45 -6.20
CA LEU A 139 8.19 12.45 -7.07
C LEU A 139 6.96 13.06 -6.38
N VAL A 140 5.92 13.33 -7.16
CA VAL A 140 4.66 13.83 -6.60
C VAL A 140 3.89 12.70 -5.95
N LYS A 141 3.36 12.94 -4.75
CA LYS A 141 2.48 12.03 -4.03
C LYS A 141 1.07 12.58 -4.01
N TYR A 142 0.11 11.73 -4.35
CA TYR A 142 -1.31 12.03 -4.31
C TYR A 142 -2.02 11.21 -3.25
N ASN A 143 -2.91 11.87 -2.50
CA ASN A 143 -3.73 11.27 -1.46
C ASN A 143 -5.22 11.56 -1.75
N PRO A 144 -5.84 10.90 -2.76
CA PRO A 144 -7.19 11.28 -3.23
C PRO A 144 -8.28 11.11 -2.18
N LEU A 145 -8.07 10.23 -1.19
CA LEU A 145 -9.03 9.96 -0.12
C LEU A 145 -8.76 10.77 1.15
N ILE A 146 -7.92 11.82 1.10
CA ILE A 146 -7.43 12.52 2.28
C ILE A 146 -8.55 13.07 3.17
N GLU A 147 -9.67 13.51 2.57
CA GLU A 147 -10.85 14.06 3.27
C GLU A 147 -11.92 13.00 3.58
N TRP A 148 -11.77 11.77 3.08
CA TRP A 148 -12.76 10.73 3.31
C TRP A 148 -12.75 10.27 4.75
N SER A 149 -13.94 10.09 5.32
CA SER A 149 -14.14 9.43 6.59
C SER A 149 -14.03 7.90 6.44
N GLU A 150 -13.78 7.22 7.54
CA GLU A 150 -13.82 5.75 7.57
C GLU A 150 -15.19 5.21 7.14
N ALA A 151 -16.27 5.88 7.55
CA ALA A 151 -17.61 5.50 7.18
C ALA A 151 -17.86 5.56 5.66
N GLU A 152 -17.33 6.57 4.96
CA GLU A 152 -17.43 6.68 3.50
C GLU A 152 -16.64 5.59 2.79
N VAL A 153 -15.45 5.23 3.27
CA VAL A 153 -14.67 4.10 2.73
C VAL A 153 -15.49 2.81 2.83
N TRP A 154 -16.03 2.49 4.00
CA TRP A 154 -16.81 1.28 4.20
C TRP A 154 -18.15 1.30 3.45
N LEU A 155 -18.78 2.46 3.31
CA LEU A 155 -19.99 2.61 2.49
C LEU A 155 -19.68 2.26 1.04
N TYR A 156 -18.60 2.85 0.49
CA TYR A 156 -18.17 2.59 -0.89
C TYR A 156 -17.92 1.10 -1.14
N LEU A 157 -17.11 0.46 -0.28
CA LEU A 157 -16.75 -0.96 -0.43
C LEU A 157 -18.01 -1.85 -0.48
N ARG A 158 -19.02 -1.57 0.36
CA ARG A 158 -20.27 -2.32 0.40
C ARG A 158 -21.14 -2.05 -0.82
N ASP A 159 -21.33 -0.79 -1.18
CA ASP A 159 -22.24 -0.38 -2.25
C ASP A 159 -21.74 -0.88 -3.63
N HIS A 160 -20.43 -0.98 -3.79
CA HIS A 160 -19.80 -1.47 -5.03
C HIS A 160 -19.35 -2.94 -4.97
N ALA A 161 -19.65 -3.66 -3.88
CA ALA A 161 -19.23 -5.04 -3.66
C ALA A 161 -17.71 -5.25 -3.89
N VAL A 162 -16.90 -4.27 -3.47
CA VAL A 162 -15.44 -4.31 -3.60
C VAL A 162 -14.88 -5.34 -2.62
N PRO A 163 -14.02 -6.27 -3.05
CA PRO A 163 -13.37 -7.20 -2.14
C PRO A 163 -12.47 -6.46 -1.16
N TYR A 164 -12.41 -6.94 0.08
CA TYR A 164 -11.54 -6.38 1.12
C TYR A 164 -10.95 -7.50 1.99
N ASN A 165 -9.94 -7.16 2.79
CA ASN A 165 -9.26 -8.14 3.63
C ASN A 165 -10.17 -8.61 4.79
N ALA A 166 -10.36 -9.92 4.90
CA ALA A 166 -11.23 -10.54 5.91
C ALA A 166 -10.82 -10.26 7.37
N LEU A 167 -9.59 -9.81 7.61
CA LEU A 167 -9.15 -9.37 8.94
C LEU A 167 -9.94 -8.15 9.45
N HIS A 168 -10.48 -7.33 8.58
CA HIS A 168 -11.34 -6.22 9.01
C HIS A 168 -12.61 -6.72 9.73
N ASP A 169 -13.17 -7.86 9.30
CA ASP A 169 -14.33 -8.50 9.96
C ASP A 169 -13.95 -9.07 11.35
N GLN A 170 -12.66 -9.24 11.61
CA GLN A 170 -12.10 -9.66 12.90
C GLN A 170 -11.62 -8.48 13.74
N HIS A 171 -12.12 -7.27 13.43
CA HIS A 171 -11.82 -6.01 14.15
C HIS A 171 -10.36 -5.53 14.06
N PHE A 172 -9.63 -5.91 13.01
CA PHE A 172 -8.34 -5.28 12.70
C PHE A 172 -8.57 -3.96 11.96
N PRO A 173 -8.32 -2.79 12.59
CA PRO A 173 -8.58 -1.49 11.96
C PRO A 173 -7.55 -1.16 10.87
N SER A 174 -6.37 -1.78 10.94
CA SER A 174 -5.32 -1.65 9.93
C SER A 174 -4.60 -2.98 9.76
N ILE A 175 -4.15 -3.25 8.54
CA ILE A 175 -3.50 -4.51 8.18
C ILE A 175 -2.12 -4.19 7.61
N GLY A 176 -1.14 -4.91 8.08
CA GLY A 176 0.25 -4.75 7.67
C GLY A 176 1.16 -5.81 8.28
N CYS A 177 2.44 -5.65 8.09
CA CYS A 177 3.45 -6.50 8.73
C CYS A 177 3.86 -5.97 10.10
#